data_103cdff3e408fc5ec7b293a8fefa2d3f
#
_entry.id   103cdff3e408fc5ec7b293a8fefa2d3f
#
_cell.length_a   1.000
_cell.length_b   1.000
_cell.length_c   1.000
_cell.angle_alpha   90.00
_cell.angle_beta   90.00
_cell.angle_gamma   90.00
#
_symmetry.space_group_name_H-M   'P 1'
#
loop_
_entity.id
_entity.type
_entity.pdbx_description
1 polymer ?
#
loop_
_entity_poly.entity_id
_entity_poly.type
_entity_poly.pdbx_seq_one_letter_code
_entity_poly.pdbx_strand_id
1 'polypeptide(L)'
;MRGKMTYKILKNSTLLFLFTILISNTIKADEAIETNNQSSLNNSFSIEEIIVTAEKRSESLQDVSKSVTALSSDELETKNIIDFVGLSAITPGLTVAKNEGYKTVISIRGVGDETNQNAIAAPSVALHMDGIFVASKFSLRTDFIDIERVEVLRGPQGTLFGQNSTGGTINVISKLPSSDGFEGKADLTVGNYGLVKSRGSFNFPISDNVSTRNSFVITERDGFSDNVINGQDLDDASHISLRSDWLIETGDSSSLRLFFQYFDADNNGAAMKGLDDKTPNPRKLAQDSASDYKLSSEIFGAIFEVDLGAANLKILASTQEDDIYVVRDNDRHNFGDVHASGPLEGLPYIAAEFRPETSIVETKTFEINIVSNEPLFGSIDWIVGALYFDHEIENHIYEVKDVNNVKLIDLMDGQFTPYVHAPICATNPFEGIC
;
A
#
# COMPACT_ATOMS: atom_id res chain seq x y z
N MET A 1 -4.70 -23.12 13.68
CA MET A 1 -5.80 -22.25 13.24
C MET A 1 -5.70 -21.89 11.75
N ARG A 2 -5.61 -22.89 10.87
CA ARG A 2 -5.42 -22.72 9.41
C ARG A 2 -6.73 -22.68 8.59
N GLY A 3 -7.87 -22.43 9.21
CA GLY A 3 -9.17 -22.65 8.56
C GLY A 3 -10.00 -21.40 8.20
N LYS A 4 -9.57 -20.18 8.54
CA LYS A 4 -10.40 -18.98 8.36
C LYS A 4 -10.10 -18.17 7.08
N MET A 5 -8.90 -18.32 6.49
CA MET A 5 -8.54 -17.65 5.23
C MET A 5 -9.36 -18.12 4.01
N THR A 6 -9.80 -19.37 4.04
CA THR A 6 -10.60 -19.98 2.95
C THR A 6 -12.05 -19.47 2.89
N TYR A 7 -12.59 -18.88 3.94
CA TYR A 7 -14.01 -18.55 4.03
C TYR A 7 -14.38 -17.15 3.51
N LYS A 8 -13.45 -16.18 3.60
CA LYS A 8 -13.68 -14.83 3.07
C LYS A 8 -13.50 -14.80 1.53
N ILE A 9 -12.53 -15.58 1.02
CA ILE A 9 -12.31 -15.75 -0.44
C ILE A 9 -13.54 -16.36 -1.13
N LEU A 10 -14.31 -17.20 -0.45
CA LEU A 10 -15.52 -17.82 -1.02
C LEU A 10 -16.76 -16.90 -1.01
N LYS A 11 -16.80 -15.82 -0.26
CA LYS A 11 -17.93 -14.90 -0.22
C LYS A 11 -17.93 -13.90 -1.37
N ASN A 12 -16.73 -13.59 -1.93
CA ASN A 12 -16.55 -12.77 -3.12
C ASN A 12 -16.26 -13.60 -4.38
N SER A 13 -16.76 -14.86 -4.41
CA SER A 13 -16.49 -15.86 -5.45
C SER A 13 -16.92 -15.49 -6.87
N THR A 14 -17.62 -14.38 -7.06
CA THR A 14 -17.98 -13.88 -8.41
C THR A 14 -16.77 -13.31 -9.17
N LEU A 15 -15.77 -12.77 -8.46
CA LEU A 15 -14.54 -12.24 -9.08
C LEU A 15 -13.51 -13.33 -9.39
N LEU A 16 -13.44 -14.38 -8.56
CA LEU A 16 -12.53 -15.52 -8.79
C LEU A 16 -12.95 -16.34 -10.03
N PHE A 17 -14.24 -16.34 -10.39
CA PHE A 17 -14.75 -17.06 -11.56
C PHE A 17 -14.33 -16.42 -12.89
N LEU A 18 -14.03 -15.13 -12.93
CA LEU A 18 -13.48 -14.46 -14.12
C LEU A 18 -12.01 -14.83 -14.36
N PHE A 19 -11.25 -15.15 -13.32
CA PHE A 19 -9.84 -15.53 -13.41
C PHE A 19 -9.65 -16.97 -13.93
N THR A 20 -10.59 -17.88 -13.66
CA THR A 20 -10.49 -19.29 -14.03
C THR A 20 -11.00 -19.59 -15.45
N ILE A 21 -11.83 -18.76 -16.04
CA ILE A 21 -12.37 -19.00 -17.42
C ILE A 21 -11.35 -18.68 -18.52
N LEU A 22 -10.31 -17.86 -18.23
CA LEU A 22 -9.30 -17.45 -19.20
C LEU A 22 -8.16 -18.48 -19.42
N ILE A 23 -8.02 -19.50 -18.57
CA ILE A 23 -6.92 -20.48 -18.67
C ILE A 23 -7.26 -21.67 -19.58
N SER A 24 -8.51 -21.86 -20.03
CA SER A 24 -8.95 -23.06 -20.71
C SER A 24 -8.92 -23.03 -22.25
N ASN A 25 -8.39 -22.01 -22.90
CA ASN A 25 -8.28 -21.99 -24.37
C ASN A 25 -6.83 -21.94 -24.85
N THR A 26 -6.35 -23.13 -25.14
CA THR A 26 -5.38 -23.51 -26.20
C THR A 26 -4.01 -22.81 -26.23
N ILE A 27 -3.05 -23.42 -25.55
CA ILE A 27 -1.65 -23.34 -25.95
C ILE A 27 -1.47 -24.28 -27.16
N LYS A 28 -1.37 -23.72 -28.37
CA LYS A 28 -0.70 -24.34 -29.48
C LYS A 28 0.70 -23.74 -29.55
N ALA A 29 1.68 -24.51 -29.07
CA ALA A 29 3.06 -24.21 -29.29
C ALA A 29 3.41 -24.56 -30.72
N ASP A 30 3.75 -23.61 -31.55
CA ASP A 30 4.53 -23.85 -32.77
C ASP A 30 5.99 -23.54 -32.45
N GLU A 31 6.80 -24.56 -32.59
CA GLU A 31 8.27 -24.50 -32.54
C GLU A 31 8.79 -23.75 -33.76
N ALA A 32 9.48 -22.62 -33.53
CA ALA A 32 10.47 -22.12 -34.48
C ALA A 32 11.61 -21.45 -33.71
N ILE A 33 12.61 -22.26 -33.38
CA ILE A 33 13.95 -21.74 -32.98
C ILE A 33 14.69 -21.38 -34.26
N GLU A 34 14.77 -20.14 -34.61
CA GLU A 34 15.82 -19.64 -35.52
C GLU A 34 16.83 -18.81 -34.71
N THR A 35 17.96 -19.42 -34.50
CA THR A 35 19.19 -18.76 -34.05
C THR A 35 19.71 -17.84 -35.16
N ASN A 36 19.63 -16.54 -34.95
CA ASN A 36 20.39 -15.60 -35.74
C ASN A 36 21.32 -14.78 -34.82
N ASN A 37 22.54 -15.30 -34.68
CA ASN A 37 23.67 -14.57 -34.14
C ASN A 37 24.21 -13.61 -35.22
N GLN A 38 23.93 -12.34 -35.04
CA GLN A 38 24.82 -11.28 -35.56
C GLN A 38 24.83 -10.09 -34.59
N SER A 39 25.82 -10.12 -33.72
CA SER A 39 26.25 -8.99 -32.90
C SER A 39 26.73 -7.84 -33.77
N SER A 40 25.99 -6.77 -33.83
CA SER A 40 26.52 -5.46 -34.13
C SER A 40 26.66 -4.69 -32.81
N LEU A 41 27.92 -4.62 -32.34
CA LEU A 41 28.36 -3.73 -31.28
C LEU A 41 28.25 -2.29 -31.79
N ASN A 42 27.10 -1.69 -31.65
CA ASN A 42 26.95 -0.24 -31.61
C ASN A 42 26.40 0.12 -30.21
N ASN A 43 27.31 0.17 -29.23
CA ASN A 43 27.08 0.87 -27.99
C ASN A 43 27.09 2.38 -28.26
N SER A 44 26.02 2.89 -28.82
CA SER A 44 25.65 4.27 -28.58
C SER A 44 25.10 4.29 -27.15
N PHE A 45 25.80 4.95 -26.24
CA PHE A 45 25.23 5.38 -24.97
C PHE A 45 24.10 6.37 -25.28
N SER A 46 22.94 5.90 -25.66
CA SER A 46 21.74 6.71 -25.61
C SER A 46 21.35 6.74 -24.13
N ILE A 47 21.47 7.91 -23.52
CA ILE A 47 20.85 8.15 -22.22
C ILE A 47 19.35 7.99 -22.47
N GLU A 48 18.76 6.99 -21.87
CA GLU A 48 17.32 6.76 -21.97
C GLU A 48 16.62 7.98 -21.37
N GLU A 49 15.83 8.65 -22.16
CA GLU A 49 15.09 9.83 -21.74
C GLU A 49 13.98 9.40 -20.78
N ILE A 50 14.06 9.84 -19.52
CA ILE A 50 13.04 9.53 -18.53
C ILE A 50 11.89 10.53 -18.69
N ILE A 51 10.74 10.02 -19.12
CA ILE A 51 9.49 10.79 -19.21
C ILE A 51 8.78 10.71 -17.86
N VAL A 52 8.33 11.86 -17.37
CA VAL A 52 7.58 12.00 -16.10
C VAL A 52 6.23 12.68 -16.31
N THR A 53 5.31 12.50 -15.36
CA THR A 53 3.99 13.13 -15.36
C THR A 53 3.82 14.14 -14.22
N ALA A 54 4.93 14.69 -13.76
CA ALA A 54 5.04 15.57 -12.60
C ALA A 54 4.20 16.87 -12.68
N GLU A 55 3.90 17.34 -13.89
CA GLU A 55 3.05 18.52 -14.14
C GLU A 55 1.71 18.16 -14.78
N LYS A 56 1.25 16.91 -14.61
CA LYS A 56 0.06 16.33 -15.29
C LYS A 56 0.19 16.34 -16.82
N ARG A 57 1.42 16.43 -17.31
CA ARG A 57 1.83 16.32 -18.72
C ARG A 57 2.97 15.32 -18.81
N SER A 58 3.08 14.64 -19.92
CA SER A 58 4.25 13.81 -20.23
C SER A 58 5.38 14.70 -20.71
N GLU A 59 6.40 14.89 -19.90
CA GLU A 59 7.55 15.77 -20.18
C GLU A 59 8.85 15.04 -19.85
N SER A 60 9.94 15.43 -20.50
CA SER A 60 11.27 14.96 -20.11
C SER A 60 11.61 15.41 -18.69
N LEU A 61 12.17 14.51 -17.88
CA LEU A 61 12.63 14.84 -16.52
C LEU A 61 13.55 16.06 -16.48
N GLN A 62 14.30 16.33 -17.56
CA GLN A 62 15.22 17.46 -17.64
C GLN A 62 14.52 18.79 -17.88
N ASP A 63 13.32 18.77 -18.45
CA ASP A 63 12.55 19.97 -18.79
C ASP A 63 11.59 20.38 -17.65
N VAL A 64 11.36 19.49 -16.68
CA VAL A 64 10.48 19.78 -15.56
C VAL A 64 11.06 20.83 -14.62
N SER A 65 10.31 21.89 -14.37
CA SER A 65 10.72 23.01 -13.51
C SER A 65 10.82 22.69 -12.02
N LYS A 66 10.35 21.52 -11.60
CA LYS A 66 10.23 21.08 -10.21
C LYS A 66 11.35 20.11 -9.81
N SER A 67 11.58 20.00 -8.51
CA SER A 67 12.52 19.01 -7.96
C SER A 67 11.89 17.64 -7.96
N VAL A 68 12.09 16.87 -9.00
CA VAL A 68 11.58 15.51 -9.21
C VAL A 68 12.72 14.50 -9.12
N THR A 69 12.44 13.34 -8.56
CA THR A 69 13.22 12.12 -8.71
C THR A 69 12.31 11.08 -9.35
N ALA A 70 12.68 10.59 -10.52
CA ALA A 70 12.01 9.50 -11.18
C ALA A 70 12.87 8.24 -11.11
N LEU A 71 12.29 7.13 -10.77
CA LEU A 71 12.92 5.82 -10.62
C LEU A 71 12.21 4.85 -11.56
N SER A 72 12.92 4.35 -12.56
CA SER A 72 12.37 3.37 -13.51
C SER A 72 12.21 1.98 -12.90
N SER A 73 11.45 1.11 -13.56
CA SER A 73 11.31 -0.29 -13.14
C SER A 73 12.67 -0.99 -13.02
N ASP A 74 13.58 -0.74 -13.96
CA ASP A 74 14.91 -1.35 -13.99
C ASP A 74 15.77 -0.89 -12.81
N GLU A 75 15.69 0.39 -12.44
CA GLU A 75 16.35 0.88 -11.23
C GLU A 75 15.78 0.29 -9.96
N LEU A 76 14.45 0.21 -9.86
CA LEU A 76 13.77 -0.41 -8.71
C LEU A 76 14.16 -1.88 -8.57
N GLU A 77 14.17 -2.64 -9.67
CA GLU A 77 14.58 -4.05 -9.67
C GLU A 77 16.06 -4.22 -9.33
N THR A 78 16.95 -3.47 -9.98
CA THR A 78 18.40 -3.58 -9.75
C THR A 78 18.78 -3.26 -8.31
N LYS A 79 18.09 -2.30 -7.69
CA LYS A 79 18.32 -1.89 -6.30
C LYS A 79 17.45 -2.69 -5.30
N ASN A 80 16.68 -3.66 -5.78
CA ASN A 80 15.75 -4.48 -4.99
C ASN A 80 14.77 -3.63 -4.14
N ILE A 81 14.24 -2.58 -4.73
CA ILE A 81 13.23 -1.71 -4.12
C ILE A 81 11.85 -2.29 -4.42
N ILE A 82 11.22 -2.84 -3.43
CA ILE A 82 9.96 -3.58 -3.56
C ILE A 82 8.78 -2.90 -2.88
N ASP A 83 9.05 -1.87 -2.08
CA ASP A 83 8.04 -1.13 -1.30
C ASP A 83 8.45 0.33 -1.09
N PHE A 84 7.58 1.11 -0.46
CA PHE A 84 7.83 2.51 -0.14
C PHE A 84 9.02 2.71 0.83
N VAL A 85 9.28 1.76 1.73
CA VAL A 85 10.39 1.85 2.68
C VAL A 85 11.72 1.83 1.93
N GLY A 86 11.82 0.96 0.93
CA GLY A 86 13.00 0.88 0.06
C GLY A 86 13.31 2.18 -0.68
N LEU A 87 12.29 2.96 -1.07
CA LEU A 87 12.49 4.25 -1.74
C LEU A 87 13.30 5.24 -0.91
N SER A 88 13.17 5.20 0.42
CA SER A 88 13.90 6.12 1.31
C SER A 88 15.41 5.97 1.22
N ALA A 89 15.89 4.78 0.86
CA ALA A 89 17.33 4.51 0.74
C ALA A 89 17.98 5.20 -0.48
N ILE A 90 17.20 5.54 -1.50
CA ILE A 90 17.71 6.05 -2.78
C ILE A 90 17.16 7.42 -3.17
N THR A 91 16.16 7.93 -2.44
CA THR A 91 15.55 9.24 -2.73
C THR A 91 15.98 10.26 -1.67
N PRO A 92 16.85 11.24 -2.03
CA PRO A 92 17.33 12.23 -1.07
C PRO A 92 16.20 13.05 -0.46
N GLY A 93 16.19 13.12 0.88
CA GLY A 93 15.20 13.87 1.63
C GLY A 93 13.85 13.19 1.81
N LEU A 94 13.65 11.99 1.27
CA LEU A 94 12.51 11.13 1.57
C LEU A 94 12.84 10.26 2.79
N THR A 95 11.94 10.22 3.76
CA THR A 95 11.98 9.28 4.88
C THR A 95 10.68 8.51 4.89
N VAL A 96 10.77 7.20 4.90
CA VAL A 96 9.63 6.30 5.06
C VAL A 96 9.94 5.38 6.25
N ALA A 97 9.09 5.41 7.24
CA ALA A 97 9.24 4.61 8.44
C ALA A 97 7.97 3.81 8.73
N LYS A 98 8.14 2.58 9.21
CA LYS A 98 7.05 1.81 9.77
C LYS A 98 6.86 2.23 11.22
N ASN A 99 5.67 2.64 11.56
CA ASN A 99 5.33 3.03 12.90
C ASN A 99 4.37 2.02 13.52
N GLU A 100 4.70 1.57 14.73
CA GLU A 100 3.95 0.54 15.45
C GLU A 100 3.66 -0.73 14.61
N GLY A 101 4.47 -0.95 13.57
CA GLY A 101 4.39 -2.12 12.69
C GLY A 101 3.27 -2.08 11.65
N TYR A 102 2.25 -1.26 11.79
CA TYR A 102 1.08 -1.25 10.90
C TYR A 102 0.83 0.09 10.18
N LYS A 103 1.36 1.20 10.65
CA LYS A 103 1.27 2.51 9.99
C LYS A 103 2.56 2.80 9.22
N THR A 104 2.43 3.36 8.04
CA THR A 104 3.57 3.89 7.29
C THR A 104 3.56 5.41 7.37
N VAL A 105 4.66 5.98 7.83
CA VAL A 105 4.86 7.43 7.94
C VAL A 105 5.81 7.88 6.85
N ILE A 106 5.41 8.88 6.10
CA ILE A 106 6.21 9.45 5.01
C ILE A 106 6.49 10.91 5.31
N SER A 107 7.76 11.32 5.18
CA SER A 107 8.13 12.72 5.21
C SER A 107 9.10 13.05 4.06
N ILE A 108 8.97 14.25 3.50
CA ILE A 108 9.86 14.79 2.48
C ILE A 108 10.48 16.08 3.04
N ARG A 109 11.82 16.13 3.14
CA ARG A 109 12.58 17.25 3.72
C ARG A 109 12.10 17.63 5.13
N GLY A 110 11.72 16.62 5.94
CA GLY A 110 11.22 16.82 7.30
C GLY A 110 9.75 17.29 7.40
N VAL A 111 9.06 17.45 6.27
CA VAL A 111 7.62 17.73 6.26
C VAL A 111 6.88 16.41 6.06
N GLY A 112 6.17 15.96 7.07
CA GLY A 112 5.46 14.68 7.07
C GLY A 112 4.43 14.62 8.19
N ASP A 113 3.75 13.49 8.27
CA ASP A 113 2.85 13.18 9.37
C ASP A 113 3.58 12.23 10.34
N GLU A 114 4.00 12.76 11.46
CA GLU A 114 4.70 12.01 12.51
C GLU A 114 3.75 11.55 13.63
N THR A 115 2.47 11.97 13.58
CA THR A 115 1.52 11.67 14.64
C THR A 115 0.97 10.25 14.52
N ASN A 116 1.52 9.37 15.34
CA ASN A 116 1.20 7.96 15.41
C ASN A 116 -0.22 7.63 15.80
N GLN A 117 -0.86 8.51 16.54
CA GLN A 117 -2.05 8.18 17.30
C GLN A 117 -3.33 8.69 16.65
N ASN A 118 -3.24 9.43 15.56
CA ASN A 118 -4.40 10.01 14.93
C ASN A 118 -4.64 9.40 13.54
N ALA A 119 -5.53 8.42 13.47
CA ALA A 119 -5.96 7.82 12.21
C ALA A 119 -6.64 8.86 11.27
N ILE A 120 -7.16 9.94 11.85
CA ILE A 120 -7.90 11.00 11.16
C ILE A 120 -6.95 12.07 10.59
N ALA A 121 -5.68 12.14 11.07
CA ALA A 121 -4.75 13.15 10.59
C ALA A 121 -4.41 12.95 9.11
N ALA A 122 -4.67 13.97 8.32
CA ALA A 122 -4.31 13.98 6.91
C ALA A 122 -2.79 13.95 6.72
N PRO A 123 -2.24 13.13 5.81
CA PRO A 123 -0.81 13.11 5.52
C PRO A 123 -0.36 14.44 4.92
N SER A 124 0.90 14.80 5.12
CA SER A 124 1.50 16.00 4.48
C SER A 124 2.18 15.67 3.14
N VAL A 125 2.33 14.40 2.83
CA VAL A 125 2.85 13.89 1.55
C VAL A 125 1.72 13.14 0.87
N ALA A 126 1.30 13.60 -0.31
CA ALA A 126 0.25 12.95 -1.08
C ALA A 126 0.80 11.71 -1.79
N LEU A 127 0.04 10.62 -1.75
CA LEU A 127 0.30 9.44 -2.56
C LEU A 127 -0.70 9.38 -3.71
N HIS A 128 -0.20 9.14 -4.91
CA HIS A 128 -1.02 8.85 -6.09
C HIS A 128 -0.60 7.51 -6.68
N MET A 129 -1.57 6.78 -7.20
CA MET A 129 -1.36 5.60 -8.02
C MET A 129 -2.06 5.82 -9.36
N ASP A 130 -1.29 5.82 -10.44
CA ASP A 130 -1.79 6.12 -11.79
C ASP A 130 -2.54 7.47 -11.88
N GLY A 131 -2.15 8.43 -11.03
CA GLY A 131 -2.80 9.74 -10.92
C GLY A 131 -3.99 9.79 -9.97
N ILE A 132 -4.49 8.65 -9.47
CA ILE A 132 -5.57 8.58 -8.48
C ILE A 132 -4.99 8.78 -7.08
N PHE A 133 -5.57 9.70 -6.32
CA PHE A 133 -5.15 9.97 -4.94
C PHE A 133 -5.50 8.78 -4.02
N VAL A 134 -4.49 8.26 -3.32
CA VAL A 134 -4.63 7.20 -2.32
C VAL A 134 -4.64 7.84 -0.94
N ALA A 135 -5.83 7.93 -0.35
CA ALA A 135 -6.03 8.66 0.90
C ALA A 135 -5.55 7.91 2.14
N SER A 136 -5.61 6.58 2.09
CA SER A 136 -5.31 5.75 3.24
C SER A 136 -3.81 5.53 3.45
N LYS A 137 -3.33 5.81 4.65
CA LYS A 137 -1.95 5.52 5.07
C LYS A 137 -1.65 4.02 5.13
N PHE A 138 -2.68 3.21 5.21
CA PHE A 138 -2.57 1.77 5.34
C PHE A 138 -2.31 1.10 3.99
N SER A 139 -2.82 1.65 2.90
CA SER A 139 -2.56 1.18 1.54
C SER A 139 -1.09 1.32 1.12
N LEU A 140 -0.28 2.10 1.86
CA LEU A 140 1.17 2.22 1.67
C LEU A 140 1.97 0.96 2.05
N ARG A 141 1.32 -0.07 2.56
CA ARG A 141 1.97 -1.34 2.90
C ARG A 141 2.03 -2.32 1.75
N THR A 142 1.37 -2.01 0.65
CA THR A 142 1.40 -2.86 -0.54
C THR A 142 2.80 -2.89 -1.15
N ASP A 143 3.21 -4.06 -1.61
CA ASP A 143 4.40 -4.20 -2.45
C ASP A 143 4.18 -3.46 -3.77
N PHE A 144 5.27 -3.01 -4.39
CA PHE A 144 5.24 -2.52 -5.76
C PHE A 144 4.97 -3.67 -6.72
N ILE A 145 3.78 -3.66 -7.33
CA ILE A 145 3.34 -4.68 -8.26
C ILE A 145 3.42 -4.10 -9.67
N ASP A 146 4.32 -4.65 -10.49
CA ASP A 146 4.39 -4.38 -11.92
C ASP A 146 4.41 -2.87 -12.24
N ILE A 147 5.32 -2.17 -11.55
CA ILE A 147 5.49 -0.73 -11.64
C ILE A 147 6.34 -0.38 -12.87
N GLU A 148 5.95 0.65 -13.60
CA GLU A 148 6.74 1.26 -14.66
C GLU A 148 7.78 2.22 -14.10
N ARG A 149 7.34 3.11 -13.18
CA ARG A 149 8.20 4.07 -12.50
C ARG A 149 7.56 4.63 -11.24
N VAL A 150 8.38 5.21 -10.39
CA VAL A 150 7.95 6.01 -9.24
C VAL A 150 8.51 7.41 -9.36
N GLU A 151 7.64 8.40 -9.26
CA GLU A 151 7.99 9.83 -9.31
C GLU A 151 7.84 10.42 -7.90
N VAL A 152 8.90 11.04 -7.37
CA VAL A 152 8.90 11.74 -6.08
C VAL A 152 9.12 13.23 -6.31
N LEU A 153 8.05 14.00 -6.12
CA LEU A 153 8.04 15.46 -6.24
C LEU A 153 8.25 16.06 -4.85
N ARG A 154 9.27 16.89 -4.72
CA ARG A 154 9.67 17.48 -3.45
C ARG A 154 9.22 18.93 -3.34
N GLY A 155 8.56 19.27 -2.21
CA GLY A 155 8.00 20.59 -1.95
C GLY A 155 6.51 20.68 -2.29
N PRO A 156 5.83 21.79 -1.96
CA PRO A 156 4.39 21.92 -2.10
C PRO A 156 3.89 21.69 -3.53
N GLN A 157 2.89 20.82 -3.69
CA GLN A 157 2.30 20.45 -4.97
C GLN A 157 0.76 20.65 -5.00
N GLY A 158 0.21 21.44 -4.08
CA GLY A 158 -1.24 21.56 -3.89
C GLY A 158 -2.03 22.04 -5.11
N THR A 159 -1.41 22.80 -6.00
CA THR A 159 -2.07 23.32 -7.23
C THR A 159 -2.35 22.24 -8.27
N LEU A 160 -1.52 21.19 -8.35
CA LEU A 160 -1.65 20.13 -9.37
C LEU A 160 -2.13 18.80 -8.79
N PHE A 161 -1.72 18.50 -7.56
CA PHE A 161 -2.02 17.23 -6.91
C PHE A 161 -3.06 17.34 -5.78
N GLY A 162 -3.58 18.56 -5.55
CA GLY A 162 -4.65 18.78 -4.60
C GLY A 162 -4.19 18.74 -3.14
N GLN A 163 -5.04 18.19 -2.29
CA GLN A 163 -4.83 18.16 -0.84
C GLN A 163 -3.65 17.27 -0.41
N ASN A 164 -3.20 17.47 0.81
CA ASN A 164 -2.19 16.63 1.48
C ASN A 164 -0.80 16.61 0.82
N SER A 165 -0.48 17.58 -0.01
CA SER A 165 0.77 17.67 -0.77
C SER A 165 1.69 18.81 -0.36
N THR A 166 1.67 19.18 0.93
CA THR A 166 2.47 20.27 1.49
C THR A 166 3.97 19.95 1.51
N GLY A 167 4.33 18.71 1.85
CA GLY A 167 5.71 18.21 1.84
C GLY A 167 6.16 17.75 0.45
N GLY A 168 5.22 17.29 -0.36
CA GLY A 168 5.45 16.76 -1.68
C GLY A 168 4.42 15.71 -2.10
N THR A 169 4.73 15.03 -3.18
CA THR A 169 3.87 13.98 -3.74
C THR A 169 4.72 12.80 -4.19
N ILE A 170 4.24 11.59 -3.95
CA ILE A 170 4.77 10.37 -4.55
C ILE A 170 3.70 9.86 -5.53
N ASN A 171 4.10 9.67 -6.79
CA ASN A 171 3.22 9.13 -7.82
C ASN A 171 3.81 7.80 -8.32
N VAL A 172 3.06 6.73 -8.13
CA VAL A 172 3.40 5.38 -8.58
C VAL A 172 2.68 5.13 -9.87
N ILE A 173 3.43 4.83 -10.93
CA ILE A 173 2.88 4.57 -12.26
C ILE A 173 3.04 3.08 -12.55
N SER A 174 1.94 2.41 -12.81
CA SER A 174 1.90 0.98 -13.17
C SER A 174 2.15 0.80 -14.67
N LYS A 175 2.73 -0.35 -15.04
CA LYS A 175 2.84 -0.74 -16.46
C LYS A 175 1.46 -0.91 -17.06
N LEU A 176 1.27 -0.32 -18.24
CA LEU A 176 0.02 -0.42 -18.97
C LEU A 176 -0.13 -1.78 -19.67
N PRO A 177 -1.36 -2.26 -19.86
CA PRO A 177 -1.63 -3.33 -20.82
C PRO A 177 -1.21 -2.92 -22.23
N SER A 178 -0.72 -3.88 -23.03
CA SER A 178 -0.30 -3.66 -24.42
C SER A 178 -0.94 -4.67 -25.37
N SER A 179 -1.27 -4.22 -26.57
CA SER A 179 -1.74 -5.07 -27.69
C SER A 179 -0.58 -5.74 -28.46
N ASP A 180 0.69 -5.42 -28.17
CA ASP A 180 1.86 -5.91 -28.92
C ASP A 180 2.09 -7.41 -28.84
N GLY A 181 1.51 -8.09 -27.85
CA GLY A 181 1.61 -9.53 -27.72
C GLY A 181 1.53 -10.01 -26.26
N PHE A 182 1.63 -11.32 -26.10
CA PHE A 182 1.75 -11.92 -24.78
C PHE A 182 3.13 -11.60 -24.18
N GLU A 183 3.14 -11.06 -22.97
CA GLU A 183 4.32 -10.89 -22.14
C GLU A 183 4.05 -11.50 -20.77
N GLY A 184 5.01 -12.21 -20.22
CA GLY A 184 4.87 -12.79 -18.89
C GLY A 184 6.19 -12.82 -18.14
N LYS A 185 6.14 -12.46 -16.86
CA LYS A 185 7.26 -12.53 -15.92
C LYS A 185 6.76 -13.15 -14.62
N ALA A 186 7.53 -14.07 -14.07
CA ALA A 186 7.26 -14.62 -12.74
C ALA A 186 8.58 -14.93 -12.06
N ASP A 187 8.63 -14.69 -10.76
CA ASP A 187 9.78 -15.06 -9.93
C ASP A 187 9.35 -15.64 -8.59
N LEU A 188 10.24 -16.42 -8.00
CA LEU A 188 10.09 -17.06 -6.70
C LEU A 188 11.33 -16.73 -5.86
N THR A 189 11.11 -16.13 -4.71
CA THR A 189 12.15 -15.85 -3.73
C THR A 189 11.95 -16.74 -2.51
N VAL A 190 13.00 -17.42 -2.08
CA VAL A 190 13.04 -18.18 -0.84
C VAL A 190 14.14 -17.62 0.07
N GLY A 191 13.94 -17.66 1.37
CA GLY A 191 14.89 -17.04 2.30
C GLY A 191 14.78 -17.56 3.72
N ASN A 192 15.45 -16.87 4.63
CA ASN A 192 15.42 -17.19 6.06
C ASN A 192 14.02 -17.02 6.64
N TYR A 193 13.75 -17.66 7.76
CA TYR A 193 12.45 -17.66 8.45
C TYR A 193 11.31 -18.18 7.57
N GLY A 194 11.59 -19.24 6.79
CA GLY A 194 10.57 -19.84 5.93
C GLY A 194 10.05 -18.90 4.83
N LEU A 195 10.76 -17.81 4.49
CA LEU A 195 10.33 -16.87 3.47
C LEU A 195 10.08 -17.59 2.14
N VAL A 196 8.87 -17.44 1.65
CA VAL A 196 8.45 -17.77 0.29
C VAL A 196 7.72 -16.57 -0.26
N LYS A 197 8.28 -15.92 -1.31
CA LYS A 197 7.64 -14.82 -2.02
C LYS A 197 7.52 -15.21 -3.50
N SER A 198 6.31 -15.20 -4.01
CA SER A 198 6.01 -15.42 -5.43
C SER A 198 5.38 -14.16 -5.99
N ARG A 199 5.86 -13.70 -7.12
CA ARG A 199 5.28 -12.59 -7.86
C ARG A 199 5.27 -12.88 -9.35
N GLY A 200 4.31 -12.28 -10.05
CA GLY A 200 4.23 -12.41 -11.49
C GLY A 200 3.37 -11.32 -12.10
N SER A 201 3.61 -11.07 -13.37
CA SER A 201 2.79 -10.20 -14.20
C SER A 201 2.64 -10.81 -15.59
N PHE A 202 1.45 -10.68 -16.18
CA PHE A 202 1.09 -11.26 -17.46
C PHE A 202 0.26 -10.28 -18.25
N ASN A 203 0.71 -9.95 -19.45
CA ASN A 203 0.01 -9.15 -20.44
C ASN A 203 -0.66 -10.06 -21.47
N PHE A 204 -1.93 -9.83 -21.76
CA PHE A 204 -2.69 -10.57 -22.76
C PHE A 204 -3.38 -9.57 -23.70
N PRO A 205 -3.04 -9.56 -24.99
CA PRO A 205 -3.87 -8.93 -26.01
C PRO A 205 -5.13 -9.78 -26.20
N ILE A 206 -6.30 -9.19 -25.94
CA ILE A 206 -7.60 -9.87 -26.11
C ILE A 206 -8.11 -9.68 -27.55
N SER A 207 -7.90 -8.47 -28.07
CA SER A 207 -8.18 -8.09 -29.46
C SER A 207 -7.25 -6.94 -29.84
N ASP A 208 -7.36 -6.46 -31.09
CA ASP A 208 -6.56 -5.32 -31.55
C ASP A 208 -6.76 -4.06 -30.70
N ASN A 209 -7.93 -3.92 -30.05
CA ASN A 209 -8.30 -2.74 -29.29
C ASN A 209 -8.49 -3.00 -27.79
N VAL A 210 -8.28 -4.23 -27.32
CA VAL A 210 -8.47 -4.59 -25.90
C VAL A 210 -7.31 -5.43 -25.42
N SER A 211 -6.64 -4.95 -24.41
CA SER A 211 -5.56 -5.67 -23.72
C SER A 211 -5.78 -5.70 -22.21
N THR A 212 -5.24 -6.70 -21.54
CA THR A 212 -5.27 -6.81 -20.08
C THR A 212 -3.91 -7.19 -19.54
N ARG A 213 -3.57 -6.63 -18.39
CA ARG A 213 -2.36 -6.92 -17.64
C ARG A 213 -2.73 -7.31 -16.21
N ASN A 214 -2.32 -8.49 -15.79
CA ASN A 214 -2.68 -9.06 -14.50
C ASN A 214 -1.42 -9.37 -13.71
N SER A 215 -1.39 -8.97 -12.45
CA SER A 215 -0.19 -9.07 -11.61
C SER A 215 -0.55 -9.55 -10.22
N PHE A 216 0.37 -10.27 -9.58
CA PHE A 216 0.20 -10.75 -8.22
C PHE A 216 1.51 -10.74 -7.44
N VAL A 217 1.40 -10.60 -6.14
CA VAL A 217 2.44 -10.88 -5.16
C VAL A 217 1.83 -11.67 -4.01
N ILE A 218 2.48 -12.75 -3.62
CA ILE A 218 2.13 -13.56 -2.44
C ILE A 218 3.38 -13.69 -1.60
N THR A 219 3.30 -13.33 -0.33
CA THR A 219 4.43 -13.39 0.61
C THR A 219 4.02 -14.14 1.85
N GLU A 220 4.81 -15.14 2.23
CA GLU A 220 4.71 -15.87 3.49
C GLU A 220 6.09 -15.89 4.13
N ARG A 221 6.18 -15.53 5.40
CA ARG A 221 7.42 -15.61 6.19
C ARG A 221 7.08 -15.71 7.67
N ASP A 222 7.72 -16.64 8.35
CA ASP A 222 7.63 -16.78 9.81
C ASP A 222 8.17 -15.53 10.52
N GLY A 223 7.72 -15.29 11.73
CA GLY A 223 8.25 -14.23 12.59
C GLY A 223 9.73 -14.45 12.92
N PHE A 224 10.43 -13.36 13.19
CA PHE A 224 11.82 -13.41 13.63
C PHE A 224 12.03 -12.81 15.02
N SER A 225 10.96 -12.46 15.69
CA SER A 225 10.95 -11.97 17.08
C SER A 225 9.96 -12.80 17.90
N ASP A 226 10.34 -13.17 19.11
CA ASP A 226 9.56 -14.06 19.96
C ASP A 226 9.02 -13.30 21.20
N ASN A 227 7.73 -13.39 21.46
CA ASN A 227 7.17 -13.06 22.75
C ASN A 227 7.32 -14.26 23.69
N VAL A 228 8.19 -14.14 24.68
CA VAL A 228 8.55 -15.26 25.57
C VAL A 228 7.44 -15.59 26.60
N ILE A 229 6.44 -14.73 26.76
CA ILE A 229 5.34 -14.94 27.72
C ILE A 229 4.23 -15.78 27.09
N ASN A 230 3.76 -15.41 25.91
CA ASN A 230 2.64 -16.07 25.24
C ASN A 230 3.06 -17.00 24.10
N GLY A 231 4.36 -17.01 23.73
CA GLY A 231 4.91 -17.85 22.66
C GLY A 231 4.56 -17.39 21.25
N GLN A 232 4.12 -16.16 21.06
CA GLN A 232 3.76 -15.61 19.77
C GLN A 232 5.02 -15.20 19.00
N ASP A 233 5.12 -15.63 17.74
CA ASP A 233 6.11 -15.13 16.78
C ASP A 233 5.62 -13.81 16.22
N LEU A 234 6.46 -12.78 16.25
CA LEU A 234 6.17 -11.44 15.80
C LEU A 234 7.08 -11.04 14.63
N ASP A 235 6.73 -9.96 13.94
CA ASP A 235 7.42 -9.52 12.71
C ASP A 235 7.31 -10.53 11.56
N ASP A 236 6.27 -11.35 11.56
CA ASP A 236 5.91 -12.23 10.44
C ASP A 236 5.42 -11.43 9.23
N ALA A 237 5.23 -12.10 8.12
CA ALA A 237 4.62 -11.51 6.92
C ALA A 237 3.78 -12.57 6.20
N SER A 238 2.49 -12.32 6.14
CA SER A 238 1.53 -13.10 5.35
C SER A 238 0.62 -12.12 4.62
N HIS A 239 0.79 -11.99 3.32
CA HIS A 239 -0.04 -11.09 2.52
C HIS A 239 -0.13 -11.51 1.05
N ILE A 240 -1.22 -11.10 0.42
CA ILE A 240 -1.48 -11.23 -1.00
C ILE A 240 -1.81 -9.86 -1.59
N SER A 241 -1.25 -9.57 -2.75
CA SER A 241 -1.60 -8.43 -3.58
C SER A 241 -1.98 -8.93 -4.97
N LEU A 242 -3.08 -8.43 -5.49
CA LEU A 242 -3.57 -8.74 -6.84
C LEU A 242 -3.88 -7.45 -7.57
N ARG A 243 -3.58 -7.39 -8.86
CA ARG A 243 -3.99 -6.29 -9.72
C ARG A 243 -4.42 -6.83 -11.07
N SER A 244 -5.55 -6.33 -11.58
CA SER A 244 -6.04 -6.57 -12.93
C SER A 244 -6.29 -5.24 -13.60
N ASP A 245 -5.69 -5.02 -14.75
CA ASP A 245 -5.71 -3.79 -15.52
C ASP A 245 -6.20 -4.09 -16.94
N TRP A 246 -7.11 -3.28 -17.45
CA TRP A 246 -7.73 -3.42 -18.75
C TRP A 246 -7.62 -2.12 -19.50
N LEU A 247 -7.06 -2.15 -20.70
CA LEU A 247 -6.97 -1.03 -21.62
C LEU A 247 -7.86 -1.31 -22.82
N ILE A 248 -8.76 -0.38 -23.10
CA ILE A 248 -9.71 -0.43 -24.20
C ILE A 248 -9.46 0.81 -25.06
N GLU A 249 -8.94 0.63 -26.25
CA GLU A 249 -8.81 1.70 -27.25
C GLU A 249 -10.19 1.94 -27.88
N THR A 250 -10.81 3.06 -27.53
CA THR A 250 -12.19 3.38 -27.93
C THR A 250 -12.26 4.15 -29.27
N GLY A 251 -11.11 4.52 -29.81
CA GLY A 251 -10.91 5.20 -31.09
C GLY A 251 -9.44 5.50 -31.32
N ASP A 252 -9.11 6.14 -32.45
CA ASP A 252 -7.72 6.43 -32.83
C ASP A 252 -7.00 7.37 -31.84
N SER A 253 -7.75 8.13 -31.07
CA SER A 253 -7.23 9.14 -30.14
C SER A 253 -7.81 9.05 -28.73
N SER A 254 -8.49 7.95 -28.41
CA SER A 254 -9.14 7.81 -27.13
C SER A 254 -9.00 6.41 -26.54
N SER A 255 -8.86 6.34 -25.22
CA SER A 255 -8.74 5.09 -24.47
C SER A 255 -9.54 5.13 -23.16
N LEU A 256 -9.98 3.97 -22.73
CA LEU A 256 -10.56 3.72 -21.43
C LEU A 256 -9.72 2.66 -20.73
N ARG A 257 -9.17 3.00 -19.58
CA ARG A 257 -8.47 2.07 -18.69
C ARG A 257 -9.35 1.79 -17.48
N LEU A 258 -9.54 0.52 -17.17
CA LEU A 258 -10.22 0.06 -15.96
C LEU A 258 -9.24 -0.79 -15.15
N PHE A 259 -9.14 -0.57 -13.84
CA PHE A 259 -8.31 -1.44 -13.02
C PHE A 259 -8.95 -1.75 -11.68
N PHE A 260 -8.58 -2.90 -11.16
CA PHE A 260 -8.91 -3.36 -9.82
C PHE A 260 -7.61 -3.77 -9.11
N GLN A 261 -7.44 -3.34 -7.88
CA GLN A 261 -6.34 -3.76 -7.02
C GLN A 261 -6.90 -4.24 -5.69
N TYR A 262 -6.38 -5.37 -5.24
CA TYR A 262 -6.70 -5.99 -3.98
C TYR A 262 -5.44 -6.25 -3.18
N PHE A 263 -5.49 -5.99 -1.89
CA PHE A 263 -4.45 -6.35 -0.92
C PHE A 263 -5.11 -6.93 0.33
N ASP A 264 -4.56 -8.02 0.85
CA ASP A 264 -4.99 -8.61 2.11
C ASP A 264 -3.77 -9.10 2.90
N ALA A 265 -3.72 -8.76 4.18
CA ALA A 265 -2.64 -9.14 5.10
C ALA A 265 -3.23 -9.63 6.43
N ASP A 266 -2.67 -10.73 6.96
CA ASP A 266 -3.02 -11.31 8.26
C ASP A 266 -1.72 -11.70 8.99
N ASN A 267 -1.25 -10.85 9.90
CA ASN A 267 0.05 -10.95 10.56
C ASN A 267 -0.10 -10.86 12.07
N ASN A 268 0.88 -11.36 12.81
CA ASN A 268 0.92 -11.24 14.27
C ASN A 268 1.39 -9.85 14.77
N GLY A 269 1.70 -8.92 13.86
CA GLY A 269 2.14 -7.59 14.20
C GLY A 269 3.63 -7.46 14.47
N ALA A 270 4.06 -6.24 14.78
CA ALA A 270 5.48 -5.93 15.00
C ALA A 270 5.88 -6.13 16.45
N ALA A 271 7.09 -6.63 16.65
CA ALA A 271 7.73 -6.70 17.96
C ALA A 271 8.12 -5.30 18.45
N MET A 272 7.40 -4.78 19.42
CA MET A 272 7.70 -3.49 20.05
C MET A 272 8.15 -3.71 21.49
N LYS A 273 9.46 -3.79 21.68
CA LYS A 273 10.06 -4.03 22.98
C LYS A 273 10.03 -2.78 23.86
N GLY A 274 9.50 -2.90 25.08
CA GLY A 274 9.56 -1.85 26.09
C GLY A 274 10.99 -1.52 26.51
N LEU A 275 11.27 -0.28 26.91
CA LEU A 275 12.59 0.12 27.38
C LEU A 275 13.01 -0.62 28.66
N ASP A 276 12.04 -1.03 29.45
CA ASP A 276 12.21 -1.72 30.73
C ASP A 276 12.25 -3.25 30.59
N ASP A 277 12.01 -3.76 29.38
CA ASP A 277 12.06 -5.19 29.10
C ASP A 277 13.49 -5.74 29.31
N LYS A 278 13.62 -6.68 30.22
CA LYS A 278 14.90 -7.27 30.67
C LYS A 278 15.36 -8.47 29.86
N THR A 279 14.59 -8.88 28.84
CA THR A 279 15.02 -9.98 27.97
C THR A 279 16.34 -9.60 27.28
N PRO A 280 17.38 -10.43 27.37
CA PRO A 280 18.74 -10.03 26.92
C PRO A 280 18.87 -9.99 25.39
N ASN A 281 18.01 -10.72 24.67
CA ASN A 281 18.05 -10.77 23.21
C ASN A 281 17.15 -9.65 22.63
N PRO A 282 17.65 -8.82 21.72
CA PRO A 282 16.88 -7.73 21.12
C PRO A 282 15.66 -8.22 20.31
N ARG A 283 15.65 -9.49 19.88
CA ARG A 283 14.52 -10.12 19.18
C ARG A 283 13.59 -10.92 20.09
N LYS A 284 13.77 -10.82 21.40
CA LYS A 284 12.88 -11.40 22.39
C LYS A 284 12.28 -10.31 23.24
N LEU A 285 11.01 -10.43 23.53
CA LEU A 285 10.28 -9.49 24.36
C LEU A 285 9.35 -10.24 25.32
N ALA A 286 8.97 -9.58 26.39
CA ALA A 286 8.08 -10.13 27.41
C ALA A 286 6.83 -9.24 27.49
N GLN A 287 5.78 -9.63 26.81
CA GLN A 287 4.48 -8.95 26.77
C GLN A 287 3.39 -9.93 27.11
N ASP A 288 2.46 -9.52 27.97
CA ASP A 288 1.37 -10.39 28.42
C ASP A 288 0.16 -10.42 27.44
N SER A 289 0.07 -9.42 26.57
CA SER A 289 -0.99 -9.36 25.58
C SER A 289 -0.52 -9.81 24.19
N ALA A 290 -1.39 -10.47 23.45
CA ALA A 290 -1.11 -10.87 22.07
C ALA A 290 -1.31 -9.69 21.13
N SER A 291 -0.51 -9.65 20.07
CA SER A 291 -0.65 -8.71 18.95
C SER A 291 -1.29 -9.40 17.75
N ASP A 292 -2.12 -8.67 17.01
CA ASP A 292 -2.78 -9.14 15.78
C ASP A 292 -2.92 -7.95 14.83
N TYR A 293 -2.68 -8.17 13.55
CA TYR A 293 -2.78 -7.15 12.52
C TYR A 293 -3.42 -7.72 11.26
N LYS A 294 -4.53 -7.14 10.85
CA LYS A 294 -5.22 -7.48 9.61
C LYS A 294 -5.52 -6.21 8.81
N LEU A 295 -5.27 -6.29 7.53
CA LEU A 295 -5.59 -5.23 6.58
C LEU A 295 -6.15 -5.85 5.31
N SER A 296 -7.29 -5.33 4.87
CA SER A 296 -7.84 -5.57 3.54
C SER A 296 -7.97 -4.22 2.84
N SER A 297 -7.55 -4.12 1.58
CA SER A 297 -7.65 -2.90 0.78
C SER A 297 -8.12 -3.25 -0.63
N GLU A 298 -9.15 -2.54 -1.09
CA GLU A 298 -9.71 -2.68 -2.43
C GLU A 298 -9.72 -1.32 -3.12
N ILE A 299 -9.16 -1.24 -4.33
CA ILE A 299 -9.19 -0.04 -5.17
C ILE A 299 -9.76 -0.42 -6.52
N PHE A 300 -10.81 0.27 -6.92
CA PHE A 300 -11.33 0.22 -8.29
C PHE A 300 -11.14 1.59 -8.93
N GLY A 301 -10.55 1.63 -10.13
CA GLY A 301 -10.29 2.85 -10.88
C GLY A 301 -10.70 2.76 -12.33
N ALA A 302 -11.15 3.89 -12.86
CA ALA A 302 -11.47 4.11 -14.28
C ALA A 302 -10.77 5.40 -14.74
N ILE A 303 -10.07 5.33 -15.86
CA ILE A 303 -9.35 6.45 -16.46
C ILE A 303 -9.76 6.51 -17.94
N PHE A 304 -10.38 7.61 -18.33
CA PHE A 304 -10.70 7.90 -19.73
C PHE A 304 -9.81 9.03 -20.22
N GLU A 305 -9.14 8.80 -21.33
CA GLU A 305 -8.27 9.79 -21.97
C GLU A 305 -8.67 9.98 -23.42
N VAL A 306 -8.68 11.23 -23.89
CA VAL A 306 -8.92 11.55 -25.29
C VAL A 306 -8.10 12.75 -25.72
N ASP A 307 -7.40 12.61 -26.84
CA ASP A 307 -6.72 13.71 -27.52
C ASP A 307 -7.73 14.44 -28.41
N LEU A 308 -7.99 15.71 -28.08
CA LEU A 308 -8.88 16.62 -28.82
C LEU A 308 -8.11 17.47 -29.87
N GLY A 309 -6.82 17.16 -30.09
CA GLY A 309 -5.92 17.89 -30.95
C GLY A 309 -5.27 19.08 -30.23
N ALA A 310 -5.99 20.13 -29.92
CA ALA A 310 -5.48 21.30 -29.21
C ALA A 310 -5.28 21.07 -27.69
N ALA A 311 -5.91 20.05 -27.13
CA ALA A 311 -5.83 19.72 -25.70
C ALA A 311 -6.13 18.23 -25.48
N ASN A 312 -5.60 17.68 -24.39
CA ASN A 312 -5.94 16.35 -23.88
C ASN A 312 -6.95 16.47 -22.76
N LEU A 313 -8.04 15.68 -22.83
CA LEU A 313 -8.98 15.50 -21.76
C LEU A 313 -8.68 14.19 -21.04
N LYS A 314 -8.55 14.24 -19.71
CA LYS A 314 -8.40 13.08 -18.83
C LYS A 314 -9.48 13.12 -17.75
N ILE A 315 -10.22 12.04 -17.62
CA ILE A 315 -11.23 11.84 -16.58
C ILE A 315 -10.82 10.64 -15.74
N LEU A 316 -10.75 10.81 -14.42
CA LEU A 316 -10.45 9.76 -13.48
C LEU A 316 -11.62 9.59 -12.52
N ALA A 317 -11.98 8.34 -12.24
CA ALA A 317 -12.92 7.99 -11.20
C ALA A 317 -12.38 6.82 -10.40
N SER A 318 -12.53 6.83 -9.07
CA SER A 318 -12.12 5.70 -8.24
C SER A 318 -12.96 5.56 -6.98
N THR A 319 -13.03 4.32 -6.50
CA THR A 319 -13.46 3.99 -5.15
C THR A 319 -12.36 3.19 -4.47
N GLN A 320 -12.14 3.45 -3.20
CA GLN A 320 -11.19 2.74 -2.36
C GLN A 320 -11.87 2.41 -1.03
N GLU A 321 -11.66 1.19 -0.54
CA GLU A 321 -12.10 0.73 0.78
C GLU A 321 -10.94 0.02 1.47
N ASP A 322 -10.64 0.43 2.70
CA ASP A 322 -9.66 -0.23 3.56
C ASP A 322 -10.33 -0.64 4.86
N ASP A 323 -10.19 -1.90 5.24
CA ASP A 323 -10.67 -2.49 6.49
C ASP A 323 -9.44 -2.91 7.32
N ILE A 324 -9.28 -2.31 8.48
CA ILE A 324 -8.11 -2.47 9.32
C ILE A 324 -8.53 -2.96 10.70
N TYR A 325 -7.87 -4.02 11.16
CA TYR A 325 -7.98 -4.51 12.52
C TYR A 325 -6.59 -4.67 13.12
N VAL A 326 -6.36 -4.04 14.24
CA VAL A 326 -5.09 -4.10 14.96
C VAL A 326 -5.34 -4.34 16.43
N VAL A 327 -4.63 -5.28 17.01
CA VAL A 327 -4.51 -5.43 18.47
C VAL A 327 -3.04 -5.37 18.82
N ARG A 328 -2.71 -4.70 19.88
CA ARG A 328 -1.34 -4.62 20.38
C ARG A 328 -1.32 -4.55 21.89
N ASP A 329 -0.25 -5.02 22.46
CA ASP A 329 0.10 -4.74 23.84
C ASP A 329 0.38 -3.24 24.00
N ASN A 330 -0.36 -2.57 24.86
CA ASN A 330 -0.33 -1.12 24.96
C ASN A 330 0.80 -0.61 25.88
N ASP A 331 1.04 -1.31 27.00
CA ASP A 331 2.09 -0.94 27.94
C ASP A 331 3.45 -1.59 27.60
N ARG A 332 3.46 -2.62 26.73
CA ARG A 332 4.64 -3.34 26.22
C ARG A 332 5.42 -4.06 27.31
N HIS A 333 4.73 -4.49 28.35
CA HIS A 333 5.31 -5.14 29.52
C HIS A 333 4.55 -6.41 29.88
N ASN A 334 5.07 -7.13 30.84
CA ASN A 334 4.43 -8.29 31.43
C ASN A 334 3.91 -7.93 32.83
N PHE A 335 2.76 -8.46 33.19
CA PHE A 335 2.18 -8.28 34.51
C PHE A 335 3.20 -8.59 35.63
N GLY A 336 3.35 -7.68 36.57
CA GLY A 336 4.29 -7.80 37.68
C GLY A 336 5.71 -7.32 37.40
N ASP A 337 6.05 -6.95 36.16
CA ASP A 337 7.29 -6.22 35.88
C ASP A 337 7.30 -4.87 36.61
N VAL A 338 8.48 -4.30 36.82
CA VAL A 338 8.64 -3.09 37.60
C VAL A 338 9.06 -1.94 36.73
N HIS A 339 8.37 -0.80 36.84
CA HIS A 339 8.72 0.43 36.14
C HIS A 339 10.19 0.84 36.45
N ALA A 340 11.03 0.98 35.43
CA ALA A 340 12.44 1.32 35.58
C ALA A 340 12.68 2.81 35.76
N SER A 341 11.69 3.67 35.43
CA SER A 341 11.84 5.13 35.53
C SER A 341 10.48 5.85 35.57
N GLY A 342 10.52 7.12 35.91
CA GLY A 342 9.34 7.99 35.88
C GLY A 342 8.58 8.03 37.21
N PRO A 343 7.35 8.59 37.21
CA PRO A 343 6.57 8.78 38.44
C PRO A 343 6.17 7.48 39.15
N LEU A 344 6.21 6.34 38.42
CA LEU A 344 5.84 5.02 38.93
C LEU A 344 7.06 4.13 39.14
N GLU A 345 8.31 4.68 39.12
CA GLU A 345 9.53 3.94 39.29
C GLU A 345 9.48 3.05 40.54
N GLY A 346 9.84 1.78 40.38
CA GLY A 346 9.82 0.80 41.44
C GLY A 346 8.46 0.18 41.75
N LEU A 347 7.38 0.65 41.13
CA LEU A 347 6.06 0.02 41.27
C LEU A 347 5.85 -1.04 40.17
N PRO A 348 5.12 -2.12 40.46
CA PRO A 348 4.82 -3.14 39.47
C PRO A 348 3.74 -2.70 38.48
N TYR A 349 3.81 -3.24 37.26
CA TYR A 349 2.68 -3.23 36.32
C TYR A 349 1.60 -4.15 36.88
N ILE A 350 0.42 -3.57 37.11
CA ILE A 350 -0.69 -4.23 37.81
C ILE A 350 -1.84 -4.68 36.92
N ALA A 351 -1.74 -4.41 35.63
CA ALA A 351 -2.74 -4.78 34.64
C ALA A 351 -2.08 -5.20 33.34
N ALA A 352 -2.65 -6.18 32.65
CA ALA A 352 -2.38 -6.40 31.24
C ALA A 352 -3.18 -5.37 30.42
N GLU A 353 -2.47 -4.62 29.59
CA GLU A 353 -3.09 -3.57 28.77
C GLU A 353 -2.97 -3.90 27.29
N PHE A 354 -4.08 -4.01 26.60
CA PHE A 354 -4.09 -4.16 25.15
C PHE A 354 -5.01 -3.15 24.48
N ARG A 355 -4.69 -2.80 23.25
CA ARG A 355 -5.40 -1.76 22.50
C ARG A 355 -5.89 -2.30 21.17
N PRO A 356 -7.16 -2.73 21.07
CA PRO A 356 -7.78 -3.03 19.80
C PRO A 356 -8.17 -1.73 19.08
N GLU A 357 -7.91 -1.71 17.78
CA GLU A 357 -8.25 -0.62 16.86
C GLU A 357 -8.88 -1.24 15.62
N THR A 358 -10.07 -0.76 15.25
CA THR A 358 -10.71 -1.04 13.96
C THR A 358 -10.88 0.27 13.21
N SER A 359 -10.55 0.25 11.93
CA SER A 359 -10.78 1.40 11.06
C SER A 359 -11.33 0.93 9.73
N ILE A 360 -12.41 1.56 9.28
CA ILE A 360 -12.92 1.43 7.93
C ILE A 360 -12.71 2.78 7.26
N VAL A 361 -12.06 2.77 6.10
CA VAL A 361 -11.75 3.98 5.35
C VAL A 361 -12.34 3.84 3.97
N GLU A 362 -13.32 4.67 3.64
CA GLU A 362 -13.91 4.75 2.31
C GLU A 362 -13.46 6.03 1.62
N THR A 363 -13.09 5.93 0.34
CA THR A 363 -12.70 7.09 -0.45
C THR A 363 -13.31 7.01 -1.84
N LYS A 364 -13.91 8.10 -2.30
CA LYS A 364 -14.43 8.25 -3.66
C LYS A 364 -13.80 9.47 -4.29
N THR A 365 -13.24 9.30 -5.47
CA THR A 365 -12.57 10.37 -6.21
C THR A 365 -13.14 10.47 -7.60
N PHE A 366 -13.41 11.69 -8.05
CA PHE A 366 -13.69 12.00 -9.44
C PHE A 366 -12.89 13.24 -9.83
N GLU A 367 -12.09 13.13 -10.87
CA GLU A 367 -11.25 14.22 -11.36
C GLU A 367 -11.39 14.35 -12.87
N ILE A 368 -11.46 15.59 -13.33
CA ILE A 368 -11.43 15.93 -14.75
C ILE A 368 -10.33 16.96 -14.97
N ASN A 369 -9.47 16.71 -15.97
CA ASN A 369 -8.39 17.62 -16.36
C ASN A 369 -8.43 17.82 -17.87
N ILE A 370 -8.23 19.06 -18.28
CA ILE A 370 -7.99 19.44 -19.68
C ILE A 370 -6.64 20.13 -19.70
N VAL A 371 -5.72 19.59 -20.49
CA VAL A 371 -4.32 20.04 -20.59
C VAL A 371 -4.04 20.45 -22.02
N SER A 372 -3.48 21.65 -22.23
CA SER A 372 -3.15 22.11 -23.59
C SER A 372 -2.06 21.25 -24.22
N ASN A 373 -2.22 20.87 -25.48
CA ASN A 373 -1.17 20.28 -26.31
C ASN A 373 -0.31 21.35 -26.97
N GLU A 374 -0.91 22.54 -27.22
CA GLU A 374 -0.24 23.68 -27.80
C GLU A 374 -0.37 24.90 -26.88
N PRO A 375 0.70 25.72 -26.77
CA PRO A 375 0.65 26.94 -25.97
C PRO A 375 -0.38 27.92 -26.52
N LEU A 376 -1.25 28.45 -25.65
CA LEU A 376 -2.14 29.55 -26.02
C LEU A 376 -1.31 30.79 -26.36
N PHE A 377 -1.62 31.44 -27.48
CA PHE A 377 -0.86 32.58 -28.02
C PHE A 377 0.63 32.25 -28.25
N GLY A 378 0.97 30.96 -28.44
CA GLY A 378 2.34 30.52 -28.68
C GLY A 378 3.30 30.60 -27.51
N SER A 379 2.80 30.84 -26.27
CA SER A 379 3.67 31.03 -25.10
C SER A 379 3.08 30.58 -23.78
N ILE A 380 1.79 30.27 -23.69
CA ILE A 380 1.11 29.98 -22.43
C ILE A 380 0.59 28.55 -22.45
N ASP A 381 1.25 27.68 -21.74
CA ASP A 381 0.72 26.37 -21.41
C ASP A 381 -0.33 26.50 -20.33
N TRP A 382 -1.43 25.74 -20.45
CA TRP A 382 -2.53 25.82 -19.51
C TRP A 382 -3.07 24.45 -19.15
N ILE A 383 -3.55 24.35 -17.93
CA ILE A 383 -4.31 23.23 -17.41
C ILE A 383 -5.54 23.75 -16.67
N VAL A 384 -6.69 23.11 -16.92
CA VAL A 384 -7.93 23.37 -16.19
C VAL A 384 -8.44 22.04 -15.67
N GLY A 385 -8.75 21.99 -14.38
CA GLY A 385 -9.25 20.78 -13.78
C GLY A 385 -10.28 21.01 -12.69
N ALA A 386 -11.02 19.98 -12.35
CA ALA A 386 -11.92 19.92 -11.22
C ALA A 386 -11.79 18.57 -10.53
N LEU A 387 -11.80 18.59 -9.20
CA LEU A 387 -11.70 17.43 -8.34
C LEU A 387 -12.90 17.38 -7.40
N TYR A 388 -13.58 16.24 -7.36
CA TYR A 388 -14.50 15.87 -6.29
C TYR A 388 -13.84 14.76 -5.46
N PHE A 389 -13.85 14.92 -4.16
CA PHE A 389 -13.25 14.01 -3.23
C PHE A 389 -14.17 13.83 -2.03
N ASP A 390 -14.51 12.58 -1.73
CA ASP A 390 -15.30 12.16 -0.58
C ASP A 390 -14.51 11.13 0.20
N HIS A 391 -14.30 11.36 1.48
CA HIS A 391 -13.44 10.53 2.32
C HIS A 391 -14.08 10.40 3.70
N GLU A 392 -14.43 9.17 4.03
CA GLU A 392 -15.05 8.81 5.30
C GLU A 392 -14.14 7.86 6.07
N ILE A 393 -13.95 8.13 7.34
CA ILE A 393 -13.19 7.28 8.25
C ILE A 393 -14.07 6.94 9.45
N GLU A 394 -14.36 5.66 9.62
CA GLU A 394 -14.91 5.12 10.84
C GLU A 394 -13.78 4.47 11.64
N ASN A 395 -13.48 5.01 12.81
CA ASN A 395 -12.35 4.53 13.62
C ASN A 395 -12.80 4.29 15.06
N HIS A 396 -12.60 3.08 15.54
CA HIS A 396 -12.87 2.66 16.90
C HIS A 396 -11.59 2.21 17.57
N ILE A 397 -11.21 2.91 18.64
CA ILE A 397 -10.04 2.60 19.44
C ILE A 397 -10.50 2.36 20.86
N TYR A 398 -10.11 1.23 21.42
CA TYR A 398 -10.39 0.86 22.79
C TYR A 398 -9.08 0.63 23.55
N GLU A 399 -9.05 0.98 24.80
CA GLU A 399 -8.01 0.57 25.73
C GLU A 399 -8.63 -0.39 26.73
N VAL A 400 -8.10 -1.59 26.81
CA VAL A 400 -8.61 -2.64 27.69
C VAL A 400 -7.54 -2.94 28.72
N LYS A 401 -7.93 -2.85 30.01
CA LYS A 401 -7.06 -3.20 31.16
C LYS A 401 -7.65 -4.42 31.86
N ASP A 402 -6.85 -5.48 31.97
CA ASP A 402 -7.20 -6.67 32.73
C ASP A 402 -6.56 -6.61 34.10
N VAL A 403 -7.34 -6.27 35.11
CA VAL A 403 -6.90 -6.18 36.51
C VAL A 403 -7.55 -7.30 37.32
N ASN A 404 -6.78 -8.28 37.74
CA ASN A 404 -7.27 -9.41 38.54
C ASN A 404 -8.48 -10.14 37.90
N ASN A 405 -8.44 -10.40 36.61
CA ASN A 405 -9.53 -10.99 35.81
C ASN A 405 -10.79 -10.09 35.69
N VAL A 406 -10.69 -8.81 36.00
CA VAL A 406 -11.73 -7.82 35.71
C VAL A 406 -11.23 -6.95 34.58
N LYS A 407 -11.85 -7.08 33.40
CA LYS A 407 -11.52 -6.23 32.25
C LYS A 407 -12.20 -4.87 32.42
N LEU A 408 -11.40 -3.81 32.38
CA LEU A 408 -11.85 -2.43 32.35
C LEU A 408 -11.68 -1.92 30.92
N ILE A 409 -12.74 -1.37 30.34
CA ILE A 409 -12.69 -0.76 29.01
C ILE A 409 -12.78 0.75 29.18
N ASP A 410 -11.77 1.45 28.64
CA ASP A 410 -11.81 2.89 28.48
C ASP A 410 -12.23 3.22 27.03
N LEU A 411 -13.34 3.92 26.91
CA LEU A 411 -13.89 4.37 25.62
C LEU A 411 -13.32 5.72 25.21
N MET A 412 -12.05 6.00 25.50
CA MET A 412 -11.33 7.24 25.14
C MET A 412 -11.91 8.53 25.75
N ASP A 413 -12.89 8.44 26.64
CA ASP A 413 -13.51 9.59 27.35
C ASP A 413 -13.07 9.71 28.82
N GLY A 414 -12.13 8.87 29.26
CA GLY A 414 -11.63 8.83 30.64
C GLY A 414 -12.59 8.18 31.63
N GLN A 415 -13.64 7.52 31.16
CA GLN A 415 -14.59 6.79 31.99
C GLN A 415 -14.34 5.27 31.91
N PHE A 416 -13.66 4.73 32.89
CA PHE A 416 -13.50 3.29 33.03
C PHE A 416 -14.82 2.65 33.49
N THR A 417 -15.41 1.82 32.62
CA THR A 417 -16.56 1.00 32.99
C THR A 417 -16.12 -0.42 33.29
N PRO A 418 -16.50 -1.03 34.43
CA PRO A 418 -16.19 -2.43 34.69
C PRO A 418 -16.92 -3.31 33.67
N TYR A 419 -16.14 -4.10 32.93
CA TYR A 419 -16.68 -5.09 32.00
C TYR A 419 -17.11 -6.33 32.78
N VAL A 420 -18.40 -6.48 33.01
CA VAL A 420 -18.96 -7.68 33.59
C VAL A 420 -19.25 -8.67 32.47
N HIS A 421 -18.62 -9.84 32.54
CA HIS A 421 -18.81 -10.95 31.61
C HIS A 421 -20.27 -11.16 31.24
N ALA A 422 -20.68 -10.79 30.08
CA ALA A 422 -21.76 -11.37 29.26
C ALA A 422 -22.15 -10.39 28.15
N PRO A 423 -22.98 -10.57 27.40
CA PRO A 423 -23.32 -10.79 26.01
C PRO A 423 -22.70 -9.81 24.97
N ILE A 424 -21.76 -8.98 25.34
CA ILE A 424 -21.10 -8.07 24.36
C ILE A 424 -20.27 -8.85 23.32
N CYS A 425 -19.78 -10.04 23.69
CA CYS A 425 -19.03 -10.90 22.76
C CYS A 425 -19.86 -11.41 21.58
N ALA A 426 -21.18 -11.47 21.70
CA ALA A 426 -22.05 -12.02 20.67
C ALA A 426 -22.48 -10.99 19.60
N THR A 427 -22.26 -9.70 19.83
CA THR A 427 -22.69 -8.61 18.92
C THR A 427 -21.57 -7.64 18.57
N ASN A 428 -20.34 -7.86 19.05
CA ASN A 428 -19.20 -6.97 18.87
C ASN A 428 -18.29 -7.50 17.76
N PRO A 429 -17.74 -6.64 16.88
CA PRO A 429 -16.72 -7.02 15.89
C PRO A 429 -15.45 -7.62 16.50
N PHE A 430 -15.30 -7.59 17.83
CA PHE A 430 -14.22 -8.22 18.60
C PHE A 430 -14.49 -9.68 19.00
N GLU A 431 -15.30 -10.42 18.25
CA GLU A 431 -15.47 -11.87 18.45
C GLU A 431 -14.12 -12.58 18.41
N GLY A 432 -13.64 -13.00 19.56
CA GLY A 432 -12.35 -13.70 19.73
C GLY A 432 -11.45 -13.12 20.82
N ILE A 433 -11.79 -11.96 21.38
CA ILE A 433 -11.05 -11.34 22.50
C ILE A 433 -11.61 -11.82 23.85
N CYS A 434 -12.73 -12.50 23.84
CA CYS A 434 -13.28 -13.18 25.03
C CYS A 434 -12.78 -14.64 25.11
#